data_23864ed7e0026f698504191ab5b5dede
#
_entry.id   23864ed7e0026f698504191ab5b5dede
#
_cell.length_a   1.000
_cell.length_b   1.000
_cell.length_c   1.000
_cell.angle_alpha   90.00
_cell.angle_beta   90.00
_cell.angle_gamma   90.00
#
_symmetry.space_group_name_H-M   'P 1'
#
loop_
_entity.id
_entity.type
_entity.pdbx_description
1 polymer ?
#
loop_
_entity_poly.entity_id
_entity_poly.type
_entity_poly.pdbx_seq_one_letter_code
_entity_poly.pdbx_strand_id
1 'polypeptide(L)'
;MIAIVDNGKGADNIARMIRGTKVIVKPDKISAASAYILSDGDMKNQKHNEKLIKSTGRPLLAIGASSLFLAAAYGAKITKGKSEKQTHVKIEHACALTLDMKKMFVAFKSCDVMLEDLPENFNVFASSKYPFEIIGEIEKPFFGVHFNPEMGADGLKIIDNFVKFVEIWGKYHGK
;
A
#
# COMPACT_ATOMS: atom_id res chain seq x y z
N MET A 1 -5.80 0.72 -16.66
CA MET A 1 -6.81 1.16 -15.66
C MET A 1 -6.38 0.69 -14.27
N ILE A 2 -6.38 1.58 -13.27
CA ILE A 2 -6.08 1.25 -11.87
C ILE A 2 -7.39 1.02 -11.12
N ALA A 3 -7.55 -0.11 -10.44
CA ALA A 3 -8.67 -0.38 -9.55
C ALA A 3 -8.31 0.02 -8.11
N ILE A 4 -9.11 0.86 -7.50
CA ILE A 4 -9.01 1.27 -6.10
C ILE A 4 -10.04 0.47 -5.32
N VAL A 5 -9.58 -0.44 -4.47
CA VAL A 5 -10.44 -1.25 -3.61
C VAL A 5 -10.80 -0.45 -2.38
N ASP A 6 -12.09 -0.12 -2.24
CA ASP A 6 -12.61 0.67 -1.13
C ASP A 6 -12.81 -0.20 0.12
N ASN A 7 -11.82 -0.22 0.98
CA ASN A 7 -11.87 -0.93 2.26
C ASN A 7 -12.55 -0.13 3.38
N GLY A 8 -13.05 1.07 3.08
CA GLY A 8 -13.86 1.90 3.98
C GLY A 8 -13.27 3.27 4.31
N LYS A 9 -11.98 3.51 3.99
CA LYS A 9 -11.33 4.80 4.24
C LYS A 9 -10.43 5.22 3.07
N GLY A 10 -10.51 6.46 2.66
CA GLY A 10 -9.54 7.12 1.79
C GLY A 10 -9.69 6.86 0.28
N ALA A 11 -10.54 5.94 -0.18
CA ALA A 11 -10.63 5.57 -1.60
C ALA A 11 -10.92 6.75 -2.52
N ASP A 12 -11.86 7.63 -2.17
CA ASP A 12 -12.17 8.83 -2.96
C ASP A 12 -11.01 9.83 -3.01
N ASN A 13 -10.29 10.02 -1.88
CA ASN A 13 -9.13 10.91 -1.84
C ASN A 13 -7.99 10.35 -2.71
N ILE A 14 -7.72 9.06 -2.63
CA ILE A 14 -6.75 8.38 -3.50
C ILE A 14 -7.14 8.56 -4.97
N ALA A 15 -8.42 8.37 -5.31
CA ALA A 15 -8.92 8.54 -6.67
C ALA A 15 -8.70 9.95 -7.23
N ARG A 16 -8.86 11.00 -6.40
CA ARG A 16 -8.60 12.39 -6.80
C ARG A 16 -7.13 12.66 -7.10
N MET A 17 -6.21 11.95 -6.43
CA MET A 17 -4.76 12.10 -6.63
C MET A 17 -4.27 11.43 -7.91
N ILE A 18 -4.94 10.38 -8.39
CA ILE A 18 -4.52 9.64 -9.58
C ILE A 18 -4.97 10.34 -10.85
N ARG A 19 -4.03 10.64 -11.72
CA ARG A 19 -4.31 11.06 -13.11
C ARG A 19 -4.47 9.81 -13.99
N GLY A 20 -5.43 9.82 -14.91
CA GLY A 20 -5.68 8.70 -15.82
C GLY A 20 -6.86 7.81 -15.42
N THR A 21 -7.00 6.68 -16.10
CA THR A 21 -8.17 5.79 -15.96
C THR A 21 -8.10 5.00 -14.65
N LYS A 22 -9.11 5.21 -13.82
CA LYS A 22 -9.28 4.55 -12.52
C LYS A 22 -10.73 4.21 -12.26
N VAL A 23 -10.96 3.27 -11.36
CA VAL A 23 -12.29 2.87 -10.89
C VAL A 23 -12.21 2.55 -9.40
N ILE A 24 -13.22 2.93 -8.64
CA ILE A 24 -13.40 2.50 -7.24
C ILE A 24 -14.30 1.27 -7.24
N VAL A 25 -13.87 0.22 -6.57
CA VAL A 25 -14.59 -1.05 -6.48
C VAL A 25 -14.72 -1.50 -5.02
N LYS A 26 -15.79 -2.24 -4.72
CA LYS A 26 -15.96 -2.87 -3.40
C LYS A 26 -15.06 -4.10 -3.27
N PRO A 27 -14.62 -4.47 -2.04
CA PRO A 27 -13.75 -5.63 -1.82
C PRO A 27 -14.31 -6.97 -2.28
N ASP A 28 -15.63 -7.10 -2.30
CA ASP A 28 -16.37 -8.30 -2.78
C ASP A 28 -16.63 -8.31 -4.30
N LYS A 29 -16.32 -7.20 -5.00
CA LYS A 29 -16.60 -7.00 -6.44
C LYS A 29 -15.36 -6.58 -7.22
N ILE A 30 -14.19 -7.10 -6.85
CA ILE A 30 -12.94 -6.78 -7.53
C ILE A 30 -12.93 -7.42 -8.92
N SER A 31 -12.70 -6.61 -9.95
CA SER A 31 -12.54 -7.03 -11.34
C SER A 31 -11.09 -6.93 -11.80
N ALA A 32 -10.78 -7.52 -12.96
CA ALA A 32 -9.45 -7.45 -13.54
C ALA A 32 -9.06 -5.99 -13.87
N ALA A 33 -7.83 -5.61 -13.47
CA ALA A 33 -7.25 -4.29 -13.71
C ALA A 33 -5.75 -4.41 -14.02
N SER A 34 -5.15 -3.31 -14.53
CA SER A 34 -3.71 -3.26 -14.79
C SER A 34 -2.89 -3.11 -13.51
N ALA A 35 -3.49 -2.56 -12.46
CA ALA A 35 -2.91 -2.43 -11.12
C ALA A 35 -4.01 -2.23 -10.08
N TYR A 36 -3.67 -2.42 -8.81
CA TYR A 36 -4.58 -2.32 -7.68
C TYR A 36 -4.03 -1.38 -6.62
N ILE A 37 -4.91 -0.57 -6.01
CA ILE A 37 -4.63 0.15 -4.78
C ILE A 37 -5.68 -0.29 -3.75
N LEU A 38 -5.23 -0.88 -2.65
CA LEU A 38 -6.08 -1.26 -1.53
C LEU A 38 -6.12 -0.08 -0.56
N SER A 39 -7.25 0.61 -0.44
CA SER A 39 -7.37 1.72 0.50
C SER A 39 -7.31 1.22 1.95
N ASP A 40 -7.05 2.14 2.88
CA ASP A 40 -7.15 1.83 4.31
C ASP A 40 -8.60 1.45 4.69
N GLY A 41 -8.77 0.73 5.79
CA GLY A 41 -10.11 0.40 6.25
C GLY A 41 -10.22 -0.72 7.25
N ASP A 42 -11.31 -1.43 7.14
CA ASP A 42 -11.83 -2.32 8.15
C ASP A 42 -11.23 -3.73 8.02
N MET A 43 -10.84 -4.33 9.16
CA MET A 43 -10.31 -5.70 9.24
C MET A 43 -11.27 -6.77 8.67
N LYS A 44 -12.58 -6.49 8.63
CA LYS A 44 -13.58 -7.40 8.00
C LYS A 44 -13.32 -7.67 6.52
N ASN A 45 -12.60 -6.75 5.84
CA ASN A 45 -12.28 -6.86 4.42
C ASN A 45 -11.01 -7.69 4.15
N GLN A 46 -10.28 -8.13 5.18
CA GLN A 46 -9.01 -8.84 5.07
C GLN A 46 -9.10 -10.04 4.11
N LYS A 47 -10.09 -10.92 4.28
CA LYS A 47 -10.23 -12.14 3.44
C LYS A 47 -10.38 -11.85 1.94
N HIS A 48 -11.13 -10.79 1.58
CA HIS A 48 -11.30 -10.40 0.19
C HIS A 48 -10.00 -9.86 -0.41
N ASN A 49 -9.28 -9.03 0.36
CA ASN A 49 -7.98 -8.48 -0.05
C ASN A 49 -6.93 -9.60 -0.18
N GLU A 50 -6.85 -10.53 0.76
CA GLU A 50 -5.92 -11.67 0.67
C GLU A 50 -6.18 -12.55 -0.56
N LYS A 51 -7.45 -12.76 -0.92
CA LYS A 51 -7.79 -13.49 -2.15
C LYS A 51 -7.24 -12.79 -3.39
N LEU A 52 -7.38 -11.46 -3.48
CA LEU A 52 -6.78 -10.69 -4.58
C LEU A 52 -5.26 -10.79 -4.57
N ILE A 53 -4.61 -10.56 -3.41
CA ILE A 53 -3.15 -10.59 -3.25
C ILE A 53 -2.58 -11.94 -3.71
N LYS A 54 -3.23 -13.05 -3.34
CA LYS A 54 -2.80 -14.41 -3.71
C LYS A 54 -2.99 -14.70 -5.20
N SER A 55 -4.00 -14.11 -5.83
CA SER A 55 -4.36 -14.43 -7.22
C SER A 55 -3.78 -13.48 -8.27
N THR A 56 -3.42 -12.24 -7.90
CA THR A 56 -2.89 -11.27 -8.86
C THR A 56 -1.37 -11.36 -9.02
N GLY A 57 -0.88 -11.06 -10.24
CA GLY A 57 0.53 -10.75 -10.51
C GLY A 57 0.71 -9.31 -10.96
N ARG A 58 -0.32 -8.46 -10.87
CA ARG A 58 -0.28 -7.05 -11.29
C ARG A 58 0.23 -6.16 -10.15
N PRO A 59 0.83 -5.00 -10.47
CA PRO A 59 1.25 -4.04 -9.45
C PRO A 59 0.16 -3.77 -8.42
N LEU A 60 0.55 -3.77 -7.13
CA LEU A 60 -0.35 -3.58 -6.01
C LEU A 60 0.27 -2.65 -4.96
N LEU A 61 -0.49 -1.63 -4.53
CA LEU A 61 -0.18 -0.78 -3.39
C LEU A 61 -1.24 -0.97 -2.31
N ALA A 62 -0.83 -1.41 -1.14
CA ALA A 62 -1.70 -1.57 0.02
C ALA A 62 -1.44 -0.47 1.05
N ILE A 63 -2.50 0.23 1.50
CA ILE A 63 -2.43 1.44 2.32
C ILE A 63 -3.04 1.20 3.71
N GLY A 64 -2.40 1.71 4.76
CA GLY A 64 -2.90 1.63 6.13
C GLY A 64 -3.07 0.18 6.59
N ALA A 65 -4.24 -0.19 7.11
CA ALA A 65 -4.54 -1.56 7.52
C ALA A 65 -4.39 -2.58 6.37
N SER A 66 -4.60 -2.17 5.12
CA SER A 66 -4.43 -3.05 3.96
C SER A 66 -2.97 -3.46 3.73
N SER A 67 -1.99 -2.68 4.19
CA SER A 67 -0.58 -3.09 4.16
C SER A 67 -0.33 -4.32 5.03
N LEU A 68 -1.10 -4.45 6.12
CA LEU A 68 -1.05 -5.62 7.00
C LEU A 68 -1.71 -6.84 6.35
N PHE A 69 -2.79 -6.64 5.56
CA PHE A 69 -3.41 -7.72 4.79
C PHE A 69 -2.43 -8.28 3.75
N LEU A 70 -1.60 -7.41 3.17
CA LEU A 70 -0.55 -7.84 2.24
C LEU A 70 0.43 -8.81 2.94
N ALA A 71 0.97 -8.45 4.09
CA ALA A 71 1.88 -9.32 4.84
C ALA A 71 1.17 -10.57 5.40
N ALA A 72 -0.08 -10.42 5.87
CA ALA A 72 -0.87 -11.53 6.40
C ALA A 72 -1.20 -12.60 5.34
N ALA A 73 -1.35 -12.19 4.07
CA ALA A 73 -1.51 -13.13 2.94
C ALA A 73 -0.32 -14.10 2.80
N TYR A 74 0.84 -13.75 3.38
CA TYR A 74 2.07 -14.53 3.44
C TYR A 74 2.39 -15.08 4.84
N GLY A 75 1.42 -14.99 5.77
CA GLY A 75 1.51 -15.63 7.09
C GLY A 75 1.86 -14.72 8.26
N ALA A 76 2.05 -13.42 8.04
CA ALA A 76 2.28 -12.47 9.14
C ALA A 76 1.07 -12.39 10.08
N LYS A 77 1.35 -12.17 11.36
CA LYS A 77 0.31 -11.95 12.38
C LYS A 77 0.04 -10.46 12.55
N ILE A 78 -1.24 -10.12 12.62
CA ILE A 78 -1.73 -8.77 12.89
C ILE A 78 -2.12 -8.69 14.36
N THR A 79 -1.61 -7.67 15.06
CA THR A 79 -1.89 -7.41 16.47
C THR A 79 -2.51 -6.03 16.65
N LYS A 80 -3.15 -5.81 17.81
CA LYS A 80 -3.56 -4.46 18.23
C LYS A 80 -2.31 -3.68 18.62
N GLY A 81 -2.22 -2.45 18.13
CA GLY A 81 -1.15 -1.54 18.47
C GLY A 81 -1.69 -0.15 18.78
N LYS A 82 -0.82 0.74 19.26
CA LYS A 82 -1.11 2.17 19.31
C LYS A 82 -0.31 2.82 18.20
N SER A 83 -0.99 3.32 17.15
CA SER A 83 -0.32 4.14 16.17
C SER A 83 -0.37 5.61 16.56
N GLU A 84 0.74 6.31 16.42
CA GLU A 84 0.72 7.77 16.48
C GLU A 84 -0.02 8.28 15.24
N LYS A 85 -0.94 9.24 15.42
CA LYS A 85 -1.69 9.82 14.29
C LYS A 85 -0.78 10.50 13.26
N GLN A 86 0.38 10.95 13.71
CA GLN A 86 1.42 11.57 12.90
C GLN A 86 2.77 11.04 13.34
N THR A 87 3.63 10.68 12.38
CA THR A 87 4.96 10.14 12.65
C THR A 87 5.97 10.62 11.62
N HIS A 88 7.26 10.62 11.99
CA HIS A 88 8.36 10.84 11.06
C HIS A 88 8.83 9.49 10.54
N VAL A 89 8.71 9.31 9.24
CA VAL A 89 9.15 8.11 8.53
C VAL A 89 10.52 8.36 7.93
N LYS A 90 11.45 7.44 8.19
CA LYS A 90 12.82 7.46 7.64
C LYS A 90 12.93 6.41 6.54
N ILE A 91 13.38 6.82 5.37
CA ILE A 91 13.71 5.92 4.25
C ILE A 91 15.05 5.26 4.56
N GLU A 92 15.06 3.95 4.72
CA GLU A 92 16.26 3.15 4.96
C GLU A 92 16.88 2.70 3.63
N HIS A 93 16.06 2.27 2.69
CA HIS A 93 16.45 1.85 1.35
C HIS A 93 15.53 2.45 0.30
N ALA A 94 16.10 2.87 -0.83
CA ALA A 94 15.30 3.39 -1.94
C ALA A 94 14.47 2.27 -2.59
N CYS A 95 13.25 2.62 -2.98
CA CYS A 95 12.38 1.76 -3.79
C CYS A 95 11.57 2.61 -4.77
N ALA A 96 10.79 1.95 -5.63
CA ALA A 96 9.97 2.65 -6.62
C ALA A 96 9.06 3.72 -6.01
N LEU A 97 8.53 3.50 -4.79
CA LEU A 97 7.65 4.46 -4.12
C LEU A 97 8.36 5.71 -3.58
N THR A 98 9.66 5.60 -3.29
CA THR A 98 10.41 6.65 -2.57
C THR A 98 11.32 7.49 -3.47
N LEU A 99 11.19 7.36 -4.79
CA LEU A 99 11.97 8.12 -5.76
C LEU A 99 11.73 9.63 -5.58
N ASP A 100 12.84 10.40 -5.57
CA ASP A 100 12.84 11.86 -5.38
C ASP A 100 12.17 12.34 -4.07
N MET A 101 12.10 11.50 -3.06
CA MET A 101 11.64 11.87 -1.72
C MET A 101 12.81 12.25 -0.82
N LYS A 102 12.53 13.12 0.17
CA LYS A 102 13.48 13.40 1.27
C LYS A 102 13.67 12.13 2.09
N LYS A 103 14.88 11.94 2.61
CA LYS A 103 15.23 10.78 3.46
C LYS A 103 14.32 10.63 4.69
N MET A 104 13.75 11.73 5.15
CA MET A 104 12.77 11.77 6.26
C MET A 104 11.58 12.62 5.84
N PHE A 105 10.38 12.14 6.11
CA PHE A 105 9.13 12.84 5.81
C PHE A 105 8.07 12.60 6.90
N VAL A 106 7.04 13.44 6.90
CA VAL A 106 5.90 13.32 7.83
C VAL A 106 4.81 12.47 7.21
N ALA A 107 4.35 11.46 7.95
CA ALA A 107 3.25 10.58 7.56
C ALA A 107 2.11 10.63 8.58
N PHE A 108 0.88 10.43 8.10
CA PHE A 108 -0.34 10.37 8.90
C PHE A 108 -0.89 8.95 8.92
N LYS A 109 -1.46 8.52 10.04
CA LYS A 109 -2.00 7.18 10.25
C LYS A 109 -3.42 7.22 10.79
N SER A 110 -4.25 6.29 10.35
CA SER A 110 -5.62 6.13 10.82
C SER A 110 -5.92 4.75 11.39
N CYS A 111 -4.97 3.79 11.33
CA CYS A 111 -5.17 2.43 11.83
C CYS A 111 -4.45 2.21 13.17
N ASP A 112 -5.06 1.39 14.05
CA ASP A 112 -4.52 1.01 15.37
C ASP A 112 -4.12 -0.47 15.42
N VAL A 113 -3.69 -1.00 14.28
CA VAL A 113 -3.21 -2.38 14.12
C VAL A 113 -1.80 -2.38 13.54
N MET A 114 -1.03 -3.40 13.89
CA MET A 114 0.39 -3.53 13.56
C MET A 114 0.71 -4.98 13.20
N LEU A 115 1.81 -5.19 12.47
CA LEU A 115 2.40 -6.53 12.32
C LEU A 115 3.21 -6.87 13.57
N GLU A 116 3.13 -8.12 14.01
CA GLU A 116 4.01 -8.67 15.03
C GLU A 116 5.39 -8.93 14.44
N ASP A 117 5.42 -9.49 13.22
CA ASP A 117 6.61 -9.85 12.46
C ASP A 117 6.39 -9.58 10.97
N LEU A 118 7.46 -9.66 10.19
CA LEU A 118 7.42 -9.53 8.73
C LEU A 118 7.96 -10.83 8.10
N PRO A 119 7.23 -11.46 7.15
CA PRO A 119 7.71 -12.66 6.46
C PRO A 119 9.01 -12.40 5.68
N GLU A 120 9.85 -13.43 5.55
CA GLU A 120 11.18 -13.35 4.92
C GLU A 120 11.16 -12.91 3.44
N ASN A 121 10.03 -13.09 2.77
CA ASN A 121 9.85 -12.66 1.38
C ASN A 121 9.49 -11.17 1.22
N PHE A 122 9.65 -10.38 2.27
CA PHE A 122 9.48 -8.93 2.23
C PHE A 122 10.78 -8.18 2.55
N ASN A 123 11.00 -7.08 1.85
CA ASN A 123 11.98 -6.06 2.19
C ASN A 123 11.32 -4.91 2.94
N VAL A 124 12.05 -4.31 3.89
CA VAL A 124 11.68 -3.06 4.55
C VAL A 124 12.42 -1.91 3.86
N PHE A 125 11.68 -0.90 3.40
CA PHE A 125 12.24 0.28 2.74
C PHE A 125 12.21 1.52 3.62
N ALA A 126 11.27 1.60 4.57
CA ALA A 126 11.20 2.71 5.51
C ALA A 126 10.67 2.28 6.87
N SER A 127 11.11 3.00 7.90
CA SER A 127 10.78 2.77 9.30
C SER A 127 10.45 4.06 10.04
N SER A 128 9.84 3.93 11.22
CA SER A 128 9.66 4.96 12.24
C SER A 128 9.91 4.32 13.61
N LYS A 129 9.20 4.71 14.67
CA LYS A 129 9.08 3.88 15.88
C LYS A 129 8.46 2.50 15.56
N TYR A 130 7.68 2.42 14.50
CA TYR A 130 7.20 1.17 13.91
C TYR A 130 8.16 0.76 12.78
N PRO A 131 8.67 -0.49 12.78
CA PRO A 131 9.75 -0.88 11.86
C PRO A 131 9.29 -1.10 10.41
N PHE A 132 7.99 -1.30 10.13
CA PHE A 132 7.47 -1.74 8.84
C PHE A 132 6.61 -0.67 8.16
N GLU A 133 7.12 0.56 8.01
CA GLU A 133 6.36 1.69 7.44
C GLU A 133 6.16 1.57 5.93
N ILE A 134 7.19 1.13 5.20
CA ILE A 134 7.11 0.79 3.78
C ILE A 134 7.76 -0.58 3.60
N ILE A 135 6.97 -1.51 3.08
CA ILE A 135 7.40 -2.88 2.78
C ILE A 135 7.16 -3.19 1.30
N GLY A 136 7.90 -4.13 0.75
CA GLY A 136 7.69 -4.65 -0.61
C GLY A 136 8.01 -6.13 -0.69
N GLU A 137 7.18 -6.85 -1.41
CA GLU A 137 7.40 -8.25 -1.69
C GLU A 137 8.54 -8.42 -2.70
N ILE A 138 9.38 -9.45 -2.52
CA ILE A 138 10.65 -9.60 -3.25
C ILE A 138 10.42 -10.02 -4.73
N GLU A 139 9.45 -10.91 -4.98
CA GLU A 139 9.20 -11.50 -6.29
C GLU A 139 8.05 -10.85 -7.06
N LYS A 140 7.14 -10.17 -6.36
CA LYS A 140 5.95 -9.55 -6.95
C LYS A 140 5.99 -8.03 -6.88
N PRO A 141 5.36 -7.32 -7.81
CA PRO A 141 5.32 -5.86 -7.80
C PRO A 141 4.34 -5.31 -6.75
N PHE A 142 4.51 -5.75 -5.49
CA PHE A 142 3.62 -5.42 -4.37
C PHE A 142 4.31 -4.56 -3.35
N PHE A 143 3.63 -3.50 -2.93
CA PHE A 143 4.09 -2.58 -1.89
C PHE A 143 3.01 -2.40 -0.83
N GLY A 144 3.44 -2.25 0.42
CA GLY A 144 2.60 -1.86 1.53
C GLY A 144 3.14 -0.60 2.20
N VAL A 145 2.26 0.34 2.54
CA VAL A 145 2.58 1.53 3.34
C VAL A 145 1.65 1.57 4.55
N HIS A 146 2.21 1.58 5.76
CA HIS A 146 1.43 1.53 7.01
C HIS A 146 0.82 2.89 7.41
N PHE A 147 1.00 3.90 6.60
CA PHE A 147 0.42 5.23 6.76
C PHE A 147 -0.57 5.53 5.63
N ASN A 148 -1.24 6.68 5.74
CA ASN A 148 -2.25 7.15 4.78
C ASN A 148 -1.65 8.24 3.89
N PRO A 149 -1.10 7.92 2.71
CA PRO A 149 -0.49 8.90 1.80
C PRO A 149 -1.48 9.97 1.34
N GLU A 150 -2.77 9.66 1.27
CA GLU A 150 -3.83 10.59 0.89
C GLU A 150 -4.14 11.67 1.96
N MET A 151 -3.52 11.59 3.13
CA MET A 151 -3.75 12.54 4.23
C MET A 151 -2.68 13.62 4.37
N GLY A 152 -1.59 13.58 3.58
CA GLY A 152 -0.49 14.52 3.71
C GLY A 152 0.23 14.83 2.41
N ALA A 153 0.89 15.99 2.34
CA ALA A 153 1.56 16.47 1.14
C ALA A 153 2.70 15.56 0.67
N ASP A 154 3.50 15.03 1.60
CA ASP A 154 4.59 14.10 1.28
C ASP A 154 4.05 12.76 0.76
N GLY A 155 2.86 12.36 1.19
CA GLY A 155 2.21 11.13 0.74
C GLY A 155 1.77 11.15 -0.73
N LEU A 156 1.43 12.32 -1.27
CA LEU A 156 1.08 12.46 -2.69
C LEU A 156 2.19 11.90 -3.59
N LYS A 157 3.46 12.10 -3.22
CA LYS A 157 4.62 11.59 -3.96
C LYS A 157 4.65 10.06 -4.01
N ILE A 158 4.22 9.38 -2.95
CA ILE A 158 4.10 7.91 -2.90
C ILE A 158 3.11 7.41 -3.96
N ILE A 159 1.93 8.04 -4.04
CA ILE A 159 0.88 7.67 -5.00
C ILE A 159 1.35 7.96 -6.43
N ASP A 160 1.93 9.14 -6.69
CA ASP A 160 2.48 9.50 -8.00
C ASP A 160 3.58 8.53 -8.45
N ASN A 161 4.47 8.15 -7.54
CA ASN A 161 5.54 7.21 -7.83
C ASN A 161 4.99 5.81 -8.12
N PHE A 162 3.95 5.37 -7.40
CA PHE A 162 3.28 4.10 -7.71
C PHE A 162 2.63 4.13 -9.09
N VAL A 163 1.95 5.22 -9.47
CA VAL A 163 1.35 5.37 -10.81
C VAL A 163 2.43 5.28 -11.90
N LYS A 164 3.56 5.97 -11.74
CA LYS A 164 4.71 5.87 -12.65
C LYS A 164 5.28 4.45 -12.72
N PHE A 165 5.40 3.79 -11.58
CA PHE A 165 5.82 2.39 -11.53
C PHE A 165 4.88 1.49 -12.34
N VAL A 166 3.55 1.66 -12.20
CA VAL A 166 2.55 0.90 -12.99
C VAL A 166 2.72 1.12 -14.49
N GLU A 167 2.99 2.36 -14.92
CA GLU A 167 3.21 2.69 -16.34
C GLU A 167 4.48 2.01 -16.88
N ILE A 168 5.57 2.06 -16.12
CA ILE A 168 6.85 1.41 -16.50
C ILE A 168 6.67 -0.10 -16.52
N TRP A 169 6.08 -0.68 -15.46
CA TRP A 169 5.83 -2.12 -15.37
C TRP A 169 4.99 -2.63 -16.55
N GLY A 170 3.94 -1.87 -16.92
CA GLY A 170 3.07 -2.21 -18.04
C GLY A 170 3.78 -2.26 -19.40
N LYS A 171 4.80 -1.42 -19.62
CA LYS A 171 5.62 -1.44 -20.86
C LYS A 171 6.43 -2.74 -21.01
N TYR A 172 6.85 -3.33 -19.91
CA TYR A 172 7.71 -4.53 -19.93
C TYR A 172 6.92 -5.84 -19.76
N HIS A 173 5.72 -5.79 -19.14
CA HIS A 173 4.92 -6.97 -18.79
C HIS A 173 3.50 -6.94 -19.39
N GLY A 174 3.14 -5.90 -20.14
CA GLY A 174 1.84 -5.73 -20.77
C GLY A 174 1.81 -6.33 -22.17
N LYS A 175 1.94 -7.68 -22.26
CA LYS A 175 1.55 -8.42 -23.48
C LYS A 175 0.26 -9.13 -23.23
#